data_9f38d476a56056388efb797b5e4b9c43
#
_entry.id   9f38d476a56056388efb797b5e4b9c43
#
_cell.length_a   1.000
_cell.length_b   1.000
_cell.length_c   1.000
_cell.angle_alpha   90.00
_cell.angle_beta   90.00
_cell.angle_gamma   90.00
#
_symmetry.space_group_name_H-M   'P 1'
#
loop_
_entity.id
_entity.type
_entity.pdbx_description
1 polymer ?
#
loop_
_entity_poly.entity_id
_entity_poly.type
_entity_poly.pdbx_seq_one_letter_code
_entity_poly.pdbx_strand_id
1 'polypeptide(L)'
;MNQLKQLGQMKKLVWFWAALLCVSLWNCSDDENPASEGQKEEVVISFEGELSASDTFYLASKGEADGYYQKTTFSDPQALVSFSHYFSDWGFGGGFTYTNGTDVTTPGYTNLSAIIGAGKNGSVYLTGNTNEYTPARITNLQPGKYRFKGAWVTNTTYDYLAIKDGNDGGSGLVTKFETGDWFKLTAIGHTSNETDTIHFYLADFRDGNSRILDTWQWFDWSELADADYITFEMSSSDTGDFGMNTPSYFCMDGITLQEN
;
A
#
# COMPACT_ATOMS: atom_id res chain seq x y z
N MET A 1 38.96 55.23 -28.91
CA MET A 1 40.16 54.86 -29.67
C MET A 1 40.04 53.36 -29.99
N ASN A 2 39.70 53.21 -31.21
CA ASN A 2 40.07 52.10 -32.12
C ASN A 2 39.69 50.69 -31.76
N GLN A 3 38.72 50.24 -32.50
CA GLN A 3 38.69 49.64 -33.87
C GLN A 3 38.75 48.11 -33.75
N LEU A 4 37.75 47.41 -34.13
CA LEU A 4 37.20 47.00 -35.44
C LEU A 4 37.66 45.61 -35.89
N LYS A 5 36.65 44.81 -36.20
CA LYS A 5 36.57 43.89 -37.36
C LYS A 5 37.31 42.56 -37.25
N GLN A 6 36.82 41.44 -37.80
CA GLN A 6 35.90 41.08 -38.88
C GLN A 6 35.50 39.60 -38.70
N LEU A 7 34.31 39.23 -38.91
CA LEU A 7 33.68 38.51 -40.07
C LEU A 7 34.54 37.54 -40.87
N GLY A 8 34.01 36.36 -41.03
CA GLY A 8 34.39 35.39 -42.11
C GLY A 8 33.76 34.03 -41.81
N GLN A 9 32.53 33.86 -42.24
CA GLN A 9 32.01 33.16 -43.43
C GLN A 9 32.30 31.66 -43.52
N MET A 10 31.19 30.95 -43.39
CA MET A 10 30.74 29.76 -44.12
C MET A 10 31.72 28.95 -44.96
N LYS A 11 31.70 27.63 -44.85
CA LYS A 11 31.55 26.77 -46.05
C LYS A 11 30.96 25.44 -45.69
N LYS A 12 29.82 25.13 -46.32
CA LYS A 12 29.19 23.82 -46.47
C LYS A 12 30.12 22.92 -47.30
N LEU A 13 30.18 21.65 -46.92
CA LEU A 13 30.51 20.62 -47.89
C LEU A 13 29.70 19.38 -47.62
N VAL A 14 28.79 19.15 -48.53
CA VAL A 14 28.03 17.91 -48.76
C VAL A 14 28.92 16.99 -49.60
N TRP A 15 29.10 15.75 -49.19
CA TRP A 15 29.45 14.69 -50.15
C TRP A 15 28.73 13.38 -49.80
N PHE A 16 28.16 12.85 -50.82
CA PHE A 16 27.33 11.70 -51.07
C PHE A 16 28.16 10.41 -51.26
N TRP A 17 27.47 9.25 -51.17
CA TRP A 17 27.77 7.92 -51.71
C TRP A 17 28.69 7.06 -50.82
N ALA A 18 28.39 5.77 -50.55
CA ALA A 18 27.90 4.72 -51.40
C ALA A 18 27.23 3.58 -50.60
N ALA A 19 26.19 3.05 -51.18
CA ALA A 19 25.58 1.79 -50.84
C ALA A 19 26.52 0.63 -51.16
N LEU A 20 26.64 -0.34 -50.23
CA LEU A 20 27.18 -1.65 -50.56
C LEU A 20 26.23 -2.72 -50.05
N LEU A 21 25.45 -3.28 -50.96
CA LEU A 21 24.72 -4.53 -50.79
C LEU A 21 25.75 -5.65 -50.58
N CYS A 22 25.67 -6.37 -49.50
CA CYS A 22 26.15 -7.74 -49.41
C CYS A 22 24.99 -8.64 -49.03
N VAL A 23 24.49 -9.34 -50.05
CA VAL A 23 23.64 -10.51 -49.90
C VAL A 23 24.57 -11.68 -49.56
N SER A 24 24.33 -12.31 -48.42
CA SER A 24 24.85 -13.65 -48.15
C SER A 24 23.88 -14.42 -47.28
N LEU A 25 23.09 -15.24 -47.94
CA LEU A 25 22.91 -16.67 -47.72
C LEU A 25 22.38 -17.09 -46.36
N TRP A 26 21.19 -17.59 -46.45
CA TRP A 26 20.48 -18.47 -45.53
C TRP A 26 21.41 -19.40 -44.75
N ASN A 27 21.24 -19.37 -43.45
CA ASN A 27 21.37 -20.56 -42.62
C ASN A 27 20.14 -20.65 -41.73
N CYS A 28 19.20 -21.51 -42.09
CA CYS A 28 18.20 -22.04 -41.20
C CYS A 28 18.93 -22.83 -40.10
N SER A 29 18.94 -22.35 -38.90
CA SER A 29 18.98 -23.16 -37.70
C SER A 29 17.66 -22.90 -36.96
N ASP A 30 16.85 -23.93 -36.86
CA ASP A 30 15.71 -23.99 -35.97
C ASP A 30 16.24 -23.91 -34.53
N ASP A 31 16.47 -22.71 -34.02
CA ASP A 31 16.48 -22.44 -32.62
C ASP A 31 15.02 -22.13 -32.23
N GLU A 32 14.35 -23.15 -31.72
CA GLU A 32 13.14 -22.97 -30.93
C GLU A 32 13.51 -22.00 -29.79
N ASN A 33 13.23 -20.71 -30.02
CA ASN A 33 13.20 -19.75 -28.97
C ASN A 33 12.12 -20.25 -27.97
N PRO A 34 12.46 -20.64 -26.73
CA PRO A 34 11.43 -21.01 -25.79
C PRO A 34 10.51 -19.81 -25.70
N ALA A 35 9.23 -20.02 -26.04
CA ALA A 35 8.20 -19.02 -25.93
C ALA A 35 8.41 -18.33 -24.59
N SER A 36 8.68 -17.04 -24.58
CA SER A 36 8.66 -16.25 -23.37
C SER A 36 7.27 -16.49 -22.80
N GLU A 37 7.16 -17.20 -21.67
CA GLU A 37 5.92 -17.26 -20.92
C GLU A 37 5.49 -15.82 -20.78
N GLY A 38 4.36 -15.46 -21.37
CA GLY A 38 3.89 -14.09 -21.46
C GLY A 38 3.81 -13.57 -20.03
N GLN A 39 4.60 -12.52 -19.75
CA GLN A 39 4.61 -11.91 -18.44
C GLN A 39 3.17 -11.44 -18.19
N LYS A 40 2.48 -12.06 -17.21
CA LYS A 40 1.08 -11.71 -16.88
C LYS A 40 1.02 -10.24 -16.53
N GLU A 41 0.01 -9.55 -17.02
CA GLU A 41 -0.15 -8.12 -16.77
C GLU A 41 -0.47 -7.88 -15.28
N GLU A 42 0.19 -6.89 -14.70
CA GLU A 42 -0.02 -6.46 -13.32
C GLU A 42 -0.68 -5.10 -13.30
N VAL A 43 -1.66 -4.95 -12.44
CA VAL A 43 -2.37 -3.69 -12.21
C VAL A 43 -2.13 -3.26 -10.78
N VAL A 44 -1.63 -2.03 -10.60
CA VAL A 44 -1.43 -1.42 -9.30
C VAL A 44 -2.59 -0.49 -8.98
N ILE A 45 -3.25 -0.72 -7.87
CA ILE A 45 -4.33 0.11 -7.36
C ILE A 45 -3.75 1.42 -6.83
N SER A 46 -4.35 2.54 -7.23
CA SER A 46 -3.94 3.88 -6.82
C SER A 46 -5.17 4.77 -6.59
N PHE A 47 -5.05 5.65 -5.60
CA PHE A 47 -6.02 6.70 -5.28
C PHE A 47 -5.47 8.10 -5.58
N GLU A 48 -4.38 8.20 -6.34
CA GLU A 48 -3.82 9.49 -6.74
C GLU A 48 -4.85 10.32 -7.52
N GLY A 49 -5.00 11.59 -7.11
CA GLY A 49 -5.98 12.50 -7.70
C GLY A 49 -7.38 12.47 -7.07
N GLU A 50 -7.68 11.52 -6.17
CA GLU A 50 -8.99 11.42 -5.51
C GLU A 50 -9.17 12.44 -4.37
N LEU A 51 -8.08 13.02 -3.85
CA LEU A 51 -8.10 14.06 -2.83
C LEU A 51 -7.63 15.39 -3.41
N SER A 52 -8.43 16.45 -3.26
CA SER A 52 -8.12 17.79 -3.77
C SER A 52 -7.46 18.73 -2.74
N ALA A 53 -7.61 18.42 -1.45
CA ALA A 53 -6.98 19.16 -0.36
C ALA A 53 -5.77 18.40 0.19
N SER A 54 -4.79 19.12 0.75
CA SER A 54 -3.68 18.52 1.49
C SER A 54 -4.11 18.08 2.89
N ASP A 55 -3.40 17.11 3.46
CA ASP A 55 -3.59 16.61 4.81
C ASP A 55 -5.06 16.28 5.13
N THR A 56 -5.69 15.54 4.22
CA THR A 56 -7.09 15.14 4.32
C THR A 56 -7.27 13.65 4.07
N PHE A 57 -8.49 13.17 4.24
CA PHE A 57 -8.84 11.78 4.00
C PHE A 57 -10.27 11.65 3.46
N TYR A 58 -10.57 10.52 2.85
CA TYR A 58 -11.92 10.19 2.43
C TYR A 58 -12.80 9.88 3.64
N LEU A 59 -13.99 10.49 3.67
CA LEU A 59 -15.05 10.16 4.61
C LEU A 59 -16.38 10.09 3.85
N ALA A 60 -17.06 8.95 3.97
CA ALA A 60 -18.36 8.79 3.35
C ALA A 60 -19.39 9.68 4.05
N SER A 61 -20.37 10.17 3.28
CA SER A 61 -21.46 11.02 3.79
C SER A 61 -22.73 10.25 4.14
N LYS A 62 -22.80 8.95 3.77
CA LYS A 62 -23.95 8.07 3.98
C LYS A 62 -23.50 6.62 4.08
N GLY A 63 -24.13 5.87 4.97
CA GLY A 63 -23.91 4.43 5.15
C GLY A 63 -25.12 3.78 5.79
N GLU A 64 -25.06 2.46 5.93
CA GLU A 64 -26.04 1.69 6.70
C GLU A 64 -25.63 1.71 8.17
N ALA A 65 -26.59 1.80 9.09
CA ALA A 65 -26.32 1.77 10.53
C ALA A 65 -25.74 0.39 10.92
N ASP A 66 -24.60 0.40 11.61
CA ASP A 66 -23.93 -0.80 12.13
C ASP A 66 -23.41 -0.50 13.54
N GLY A 67 -24.23 -0.77 14.54
CA GLY A 67 -23.95 -0.45 15.94
C GLY A 67 -23.74 1.04 16.17
N TYR A 68 -22.54 1.41 16.62
CA TYR A 68 -22.12 2.80 16.84
C TYR A 68 -21.73 3.52 15.54
N TYR A 69 -21.43 2.76 14.48
CA TYR A 69 -20.92 3.27 13.22
C TYR A 69 -21.98 3.25 12.12
N GLN A 70 -21.68 3.95 11.04
CA GLN A 70 -22.28 3.73 9.75
C GLN A 70 -21.27 2.95 8.90
N LYS A 71 -21.77 2.00 8.11
CA LYS A 71 -20.97 1.14 7.23
C LYS A 71 -21.29 1.40 5.79
N THR A 72 -20.25 1.45 4.98
CA THR A 72 -20.34 1.49 3.53
C THR A 72 -19.13 0.82 2.89
N THR A 73 -18.99 0.90 1.58
CA THR A 73 -17.79 0.52 0.85
C THR A 73 -17.43 1.64 -0.13
N PHE A 74 -16.16 1.73 -0.48
CA PHE A 74 -15.68 2.47 -1.64
C PHE A 74 -14.83 1.56 -2.51
N SER A 75 -14.65 1.93 -3.77
CA SER A 75 -13.82 1.18 -4.72
C SER A 75 -12.66 2.03 -5.20
N ASP A 76 -11.62 1.38 -5.72
CA ASP A 76 -10.61 2.06 -6.49
C ASP A 76 -11.22 2.69 -7.77
N PRO A 77 -10.57 3.68 -8.39
CA PRO A 77 -11.09 4.37 -9.58
C PRO A 77 -11.38 3.46 -10.78
N GLN A 78 -10.74 2.29 -10.85
CA GLN A 78 -10.94 1.30 -11.93
C GLN A 78 -12.00 0.24 -11.57
N ALA A 79 -12.55 0.28 -10.36
CA ALA A 79 -13.51 -0.70 -9.83
C ALA A 79 -13.02 -2.16 -9.91
N LEU A 80 -11.75 -2.37 -9.56
CA LEU A 80 -11.14 -3.69 -9.49
C LEU A 80 -11.26 -4.30 -8.09
N VAL A 81 -11.19 -3.45 -7.06
CA VAL A 81 -11.35 -3.86 -5.66
C VAL A 81 -12.27 -2.89 -4.92
N SER A 82 -12.91 -3.39 -3.87
CA SER A 82 -13.68 -2.55 -2.94
C SER A 82 -13.20 -2.74 -1.51
N PHE A 83 -13.38 -1.70 -0.71
CA PHE A 83 -12.89 -1.59 0.66
C PHE A 83 -14.06 -1.36 1.61
N SER A 84 -14.09 -2.06 2.76
CA SER A 84 -15.02 -1.73 3.83
C SER A 84 -14.63 -0.38 4.45
N HIS A 85 -15.64 0.43 4.78
CA HIS A 85 -15.45 1.75 5.39
C HIS A 85 -16.49 1.97 6.48
N TYR A 86 -16.02 2.21 7.70
CA TYR A 86 -16.84 2.50 8.86
C TYR A 86 -16.55 3.92 9.34
N PHE A 87 -17.59 4.66 9.67
CA PHE A 87 -17.46 6.06 10.08
C PHE A 87 -18.60 6.46 11.03
N SER A 88 -18.44 7.60 11.70
CA SER A 88 -19.43 8.21 12.57
C SER A 88 -19.35 9.73 12.45
N ASP A 89 -20.13 10.45 13.23
CA ASP A 89 -20.03 11.92 13.35
C ASP A 89 -18.64 12.39 13.85
N TRP A 90 -17.85 11.48 14.41
CA TRP A 90 -16.48 11.73 14.90
C TRP A 90 -15.39 11.44 13.86
N GLY A 91 -15.76 10.98 12.66
CA GLY A 91 -14.83 10.70 11.57
C GLY A 91 -14.68 9.22 11.24
N PHE A 92 -13.51 8.84 10.74
CA PHE A 92 -13.15 7.47 10.37
C PHE A 92 -13.14 6.55 11.60
N GLY A 93 -13.87 5.43 11.50
CA GLY A 93 -14.05 4.49 12.60
C GLY A 93 -13.43 3.11 12.38
N GLY A 94 -13.12 2.73 11.14
CA GLY A 94 -12.51 1.44 10.82
C GLY A 94 -12.76 0.97 9.40
N GLY A 95 -12.32 -0.24 9.09
CA GLY A 95 -12.13 -0.68 7.73
C GLY A 95 -10.97 0.06 7.08
N PHE A 96 -11.21 0.69 5.93
CA PHE A 96 -10.21 1.49 5.21
C PHE A 96 -10.71 2.91 4.93
N THR A 97 -9.75 3.82 4.83
CA THR A 97 -9.90 5.14 4.21
C THR A 97 -8.65 5.43 3.38
N TYR A 98 -8.73 6.30 2.36
CA TYR A 98 -7.53 6.82 1.70
C TYR A 98 -7.25 8.24 2.19
N THR A 99 -5.97 8.55 2.34
CA THR A 99 -5.48 9.81 2.92
C THR A 99 -4.22 10.28 2.20
N ASN A 100 -3.93 11.56 2.29
CA ASN A 100 -2.65 12.18 1.91
C ASN A 100 -2.01 12.90 3.10
N GLY A 101 -2.27 12.42 4.32
CA GLY A 101 -1.73 12.98 5.55
C GLY A 101 -0.20 12.90 5.62
N THR A 102 0.43 13.93 6.17
CA THR A 102 1.89 14.06 6.25
C THR A 102 2.43 14.19 7.67
N ASP A 103 1.56 14.20 8.70
CA ASP A 103 1.97 14.38 10.09
C ASP A 103 2.63 13.11 10.65
N VAL A 104 3.93 13.16 10.85
CA VAL A 104 4.76 12.07 11.40
C VAL A 104 5.13 12.27 12.86
N THR A 105 4.47 13.18 13.57
CA THR A 105 4.86 13.63 14.91
C THR A 105 3.74 13.60 15.96
N THR A 106 2.49 13.75 15.54
CA THR A 106 1.36 13.82 16.48
C THR A 106 0.82 12.42 16.76
N PRO A 107 0.82 11.96 18.02
CA PRO A 107 0.20 10.69 18.40
C PRO A 107 -1.34 10.82 18.46
N GLY A 108 -2.04 9.69 18.36
CA GLY A 108 -3.48 9.61 18.56
C GLY A 108 -4.25 9.18 17.31
N TYR A 109 -5.46 8.66 17.56
CA TYR A 109 -6.33 8.00 16.59
C TYR A 109 -6.82 8.90 15.43
N THR A 110 -6.74 10.21 15.60
CA THR A 110 -7.11 11.17 14.54
C THR A 110 -6.00 11.38 13.50
N ASN A 111 -4.76 10.97 13.82
CA ASN A 111 -3.66 11.02 12.88
C ASN A 111 -3.64 9.75 12.04
N LEU A 112 -4.13 9.85 10.82
CA LEU A 112 -4.19 8.75 9.85
C LEU A 112 -2.94 8.66 8.96
N SER A 113 -1.90 9.45 9.26
CA SER A 113 -0.69 9.50 8.43
C SER A 113 0.16 8.25 8.60
N ALA A 114 0.72 7.76 7.49
CA ALA A 114 1.84 6.83 7.53
C ALA A 114 3.04 7.49 8.20
N ILE A 115 3.85 6.73 8.94
CA ILE A 115 5.07 7.25 9.59
C ILE A 115 6.08 7.83 8.59
N ILE A 116 5.98 7.50 7.31
CA ILE A 116 6.79 8.04 6.24
C ILE A 116 6.31 9.44 5.80
N GLY A 117 5.04 9.80 6.08
CA GLY A 117 4.41 11.06 5.66
C GLY A 117 4.12 11.15 4.16
N ALA A 118 4.11 10.03 3.46
CA ALA A 118 3.83 9.95 2.02
C ALA A 118 3.40 8.53 1.63
N GLY A 119 2.75 8.38 0.48
CA GLY A 119 2.50 7.09 -0.15
C GLY A 119 3.78 6.42 -0.65
N LYS A 120 3.69 5.14 -1.02
CA LYS A 120 4.77 4.40 -1.66
C LYS A 120 5.02 4.89 -3.08
N ASN A 121 3.94 5.19 -3.80
CA ASN A 121 3.96 5.54 -5.21
C ASN A 121 3.37 6.94 -5.48
N GLY A 122 3.39 7.81 -4.48
CA GLY A 122 2.81 9.15 -4.60
C GLY A 122 2.49 9.76 -3.25
N SER A 123 1.38 10.48 -3.18
CA SER A 123 0.95 11.19 -1.97
C SER A 123 -0.26 10.54 -1.29
N VAL A 124 -1.07 9.78 -2.01
CA VAL A 124 -2.31 9.18 -1.49
C VAL A 124 -2.10 7.69 -1.24
N TYR A 125 -2.49 7.25 -0.06
CA TYR A 125 -2.37 5.86 0.39
C TYR A 125 -3.56 5.49 1.28
N LEU A 126 -3.69 4.22 1.61
CA LEU A 126 -4.74 3.70 2.47
C LEU A 126 -4.26 3.66 3.93
N THR A 127 -5.18 4.02 4.84
CA THR A 127 -5.07 3.71 6.26
C THR A 127 -6.17 2.74 6.63
N GLY A 128 -5.78 1.61 7.22
CA GLY A 128 -6.67 0.61 7.77
C GLY A 128 -6.75 0.71 9.29
N ASN A 129 -7.93 0.45 9.84
CA ASN A 129 -8.17 0.19 11.26
C ASN A 129 -9.10 -1.01 11.34
N THR A 130 -8.72 -2.04 12.10
CA THR A 130 -9.47 -3.29 12.14
C THR A 130 -9.65 -3.81 13.56
N ASN A 131 -10.87 -4.16 13.88
CA ASN A 131 -11.26 -4.86 15.11
C ASN A 131 -12.53 -5.68 14.84
N GLU A 132 -13.04 -6.38 15.87
CA GLU A 132 -14.24 -7.22 15.74
C GLU A 132 -15.51 -6.46 15.31
N TYR A 133 -15.61 -5.14 15.58
CA TYR A 133 -16.76 -4.31 15.24
C TYR A 133 -16.64 -3.65 13.87
N THR A 134 -15.43 -3.38 13.43
CA THR A 134 -15.15 -2.63 12.18
C THR A 134 -14.05 -3.32 11.36
N PRO A 135 -14.31 -4.57 10.89
CA PRO A 135 -13.29 -5.35 10.20
C PRO A 135 -12.84 -4.71 8.88
N ALA A 136 -11.53 -4.58 8.71
CA ALA A 136 -10.94 -4.15 7.46
C ALA A 136 -11.04 -5.30 6.44
N ARG A 137 -11.63 -5.01 5.25
CA ARG A 137 -11.84 -5.98 4.19
C ARG A 137 -11.58 -5.36 2.82
N ILE A 138 -10.87 -6.10 1.97
CA ILE A 138 -10.69 -5.82 0.55
C ILE A 138 -11.37 -6.94 -0.24
N THR A 139 -12.25 -6.58 -1.16
CA THR A 139 -12.98 -7.54 -2.01
C THR A 139 -12.51 -7.40 -3.44
N ASN A 140 -12.14 -8.51 -4.08
CA ASN A 140 -11.88 -8.56 -5.52
C ASN A 140 -13.21 -8.46 -6.27
N LEU A 141 -13.39 -7.43 -7.07
CA LEU A 141 -14.62 -7.23 -7.85
C LEU A 141 -14.61 -7.97 -9.20
N GLN A 142 -13.46 -8.52 -9.58
CA GLN A 142 -13.27 -9.24 -10.84
C GLN A 142 -12.44 -10.53 -10.64
N PRO A 143 -12.85 -11.45 -9.76
CA PRO A 143 -12.07 -12.64 -9.40
C PRO A 143 -11.84 -13.60 -10.57
N GLY A 144 -12.67 -13.54 -11.61
CA GLY A 144 -12.48 -14.32 -12.85
C GLY A 144 -11.39 -13.76 -13.77
N LYS A 145 -10.95 -12.54 -13.54
CA LYS A 145 -9.95 -11.86 -14.38
C LYS A 145 -8.65 -11.58 -13.63
N TYR A 146 -8.73 -11.20 -12.37
CA TYR A 146 -7.60 -10.79 -11.55
C TYR A 146 -7.49 -11.60 -10.28
N ARG A 147 -6.25 -11.80 -9.84
CA ARG A 147 -5.90 -12.40 -8.55
C ARG A 147 -5.06 -11.44 -7.73
N PHE A 148 -5.10 -11.58 -6.41
CA PHE A 148 -4.25 -10.79 -5.52
C PHE A 148 -2.78 -11.20 -5.65
N LYS A 149 -1.87 -10.20 -5.59
CA LYS A 149 -0.42 -10.43 -5.58
C LYS A 149 0.23 -9.95 -4.29
N GLY A 150 -0.16 -8.79 -3.79
CA GLY A 150 0.38 -8.20 -2.57
C GLY A 150 0.15 -6.70 -2.47
N ALA A 151 0.71 -6.10 -1.44
CA ALA A 151 0.65 -4.68 -1.20
C ALA A 151 1.89 -4.19 -0.44
N TRP A 152 2.18 -2.89 -0.52
CA TRP A 152 3.15 -2.25 0.36
C TRP A 152 2.47 -1.87 1.66
N VAL A 153 3.11 -2.17 2.80
CA VAL A 153 2.59 -1.88 4.14
C VAL A 153 3.61 -1.14 4.99
N THR A 154 3.12 -0.39 5.96
CA THR A 154 3.93 0.30 6.98
C THR A 154 3.08 0.63 8.20
N ASN A 155 3.72 1.10 9.28
CA ASN A 155 3.02 1.64 10.44
C ASN A 155 2.37 2.99 10.13
N THR A 156 1.24 3.27 10.79
CA THR A 156 0.79 4.64 10.96
C THR A 156 1.73 5.39 11.91
N THR A 157 1.70 6.72 11.89
CA THR A 157 2.37 7.53 12.92
C THR A 157 1.85 7.20 14.31
N TYR A 158 0.56 6.93 14.43
CA TYR A 158 -0.08 6.57 15.67
C TYR A 158 0.53 5.30 16.28
N ASP A 159 0.60 4.19 15.54
CA ASP A 159 1.19 2.92 16.01
C ASP A 159 2.68 3.06 16.28
N TYR A 160 3.38 3.74 15.37
CA TYR A 160 4.83 3.91 15.49
C TYR A 160 5.23 4.62 16.78
N LEU A 161 4.52 5.73 17.15
CA LEU A 161 4.80 6.47 18.38
C LEU A 161 4.34 5.70 19.61
N ALA A 162 3.24 4.96 19.54
CA ALA A 162 2.77 4.05 20.58
C ALA A 162 3.85 3.00 20.89
N ILE A 163 4.37 2.31 19.89
CA ILE A 163 5.38 1.26 20.02
C ILE A 163 6.72 1.83 20.49
N LYS A 164 7.16 2.91 19.84
CA LYS A 164 8.49 3.50 20.08
C LYS A 164 8.62 4.20 21.42
N ASP A 165 7.60 4.94 21.80
CA ASP A 165 7.66 5.89 22.92
C ASP A 165 6.66 5.55 24.06
N GLY A 166 5.77 4.57 23.85
CA GLY A 166 4.65 4.31 24.75
C GLY A 166 3.63 5.44 24.71
N ASN A 167 3.51 6.15 23.58
CA ASN A 167 2.69 7.35 23.46
C ASN A 167 1.63 7.18 22.36
N ASP A 168 0.42 6.90 22.75
CA ASP A 168 -0.76 6.76 21.90
C ASP A 168 -1.67 8.01 21.90
N GLY A 169 -1.20 9.12 22.42
CA GLY A 169 -1.98 10.37 22.52
C GLY A 169 -2.88 10.46 23.72
N GLY A 170 -2.81 9.52 24.70
CA GLY A 170 -3.42 9.74 26.00
C GLY A 170 -4.25 8.62 26.62
N SER A 171 -4.28 7.40 26.09
CA SER A 171 -4.97 6.28 26.80
C SER A 171 -4.27 5.90 28.10
N GLY A 172 -2.94 6.02 28.14
CA GLY A 172 -2.10 5.57 29.24
C GLY A 172 -2.06 4.04 29.41
N LEU A 173 -2.54 3.29 28.43
CA LEU A 173 -2.56 1.82 28.43
C LEU A 173 -1.39 1.22 27.65
N VAL A 174 -0.92 1.92 26.61
CA VAL A 174 0.15 1.46 25.73
C VAL A 174 1.48 1.48 26.47
N THR A 175 2.28 0.44 26.26
CA THR A 175 3.66 0.37 26.75
C THR A 175 4.65 0.45 25.59
N LYS A 176 5.79 1.14 25.85
CA LYS A 176 6.91 1.12 24.91
C LYS A 176 7.39 -0.30 24.75
N PHE A 177 7.65 -0.71 23.49
CA PHE A 177 8.16 -2.04 23.20
C PHE A 177 9.59 -2.25 23.68
N GLU A 178 9.84 -3.43 24.23
CA GLU A 178 11.12 -3.90 24.73
C GLU A 178 11.44 -5.27 24.09
N THR A 179 12.58 -5.86 24.48
CA THR A 179 12.99 -7.17 23.98
C THR A 179 11.91 -8.23 24.23
N GLY A 180 11.50 -8.91 23.17
CA GLY A 180 10.46 -9.93 23.16
C GLY A 180 9.13 -9.46 22.61
N ASP A 181 8.92 -8.14 22.47
CA ASP A 181 7.68 -7.58 21.95
C ASP A 181 7.54 -7.71 20.43
N TRP A 182 6.29 -7.69 19.98
CA TRP A 182 5.98 -7.75 18.56
C TRP A 182 4.61 -7.13 18.25
N PHE A 183 4.45 -6.64 17.02
CA PHE A 183 3.21 -6.14 16.46
C PHE A 183 3.01 -6.69 15.05
N LYS A 184 1.83 -7.29 14.80
CA LYS A 184 1.61 -8.15 13.64
C LYS A 184 0.31 -7.82 12.94
N LEU A 185 0.39 -7.65 11.62
CA LEU A 185 -0.72 -7.63 10.69
C LEU A 185 -0.93 -9.05 10.14
N THR A 186 -2.16 -9.54 10.22
CA THR A 186 -2.58 -10.82 9.65
C THR A 186 -3.53 -10.54 8.49
N ALA A 187 -3.28 -11.14 7.34
CA ALA A 187 -4.19 -11.14 6.20
C ALA A 187 -4.79 -12.55 6.05
N ILE A 188 -6.10 -12.62 5.94
CA ILE A 188 -6.88 -13.86 5.81
C ILE A 188 -7.62 -13.79 4.49
N GLY A 189 -7.22 -14.64 3.54
CA GLY A 189 -7.88 -14.82 2.26
C GLY A 189 -9.07 -15.75 2.40
N HIS A 190 -10.17 -15.40 1.78
CA HIS A 190 -11.41 -16.14 1.81
C HIS A 190 -11.84 -16.52 0.41
N THR A 191 -12.05 -17.80 0.19
CA THR A 191 -12.74 -18.36 -0.98
C THR A 191 -14.09 -18.93 -0.56
N SER A 192 -14.85 -19.47 -1.50
CA SER A 192 -16.12 -20.16 -1.18
C SER A 192 -15.93 -21.41 -0.32
N ASN A 193 -14.73 -22.00 -0.26
CA ASN A 193 -14.49 -23.33 0.33
C ASN A 193 -13.49 -23.32 1.48
N GLU A 194 -12.54 -22.38 1.51
CA GLU A 194 -11.42 -22.39 2.45
C GLU A 194 -10.95 -20.97 2.79
N THR A 195 -10.11 -20.90 3.83
CA THR A 195 -9.42 -19.68 4.23
C THR A 195 -7.95 -19.98 4.40
N ASP A 196 -7.10 -19.10 3.85
CA ASP A 196 -5.66 -19.13 4.05
C ASP A 196 -5.21 -17.89 4.85
N THR A 197 -4.12 -18.02 5.59
CA THR A 197 -3.69 -16.97 6.51
C THR A 197 -2.19 -16.73 6.39
N ILE A 198 -1.81 -15.49 6.21
CA ILE A 198 -0.42 -15.03 6.18
C ILE A 198 -0.19 -13.89 7.15
N HIS A 199 1.08 -13.68 7.54
CA HIS A 199 1.44 -12.73 8.58
C HIS A 199 2.54 -11.78 8.14
N PHE A 200 2.48 -10.55 8.65
CA PHE A 200 3.52 -9.54 8.46
C PHE A 200 3.80 -8.79 9.77
N TYR A 201 5.07 -8.71 10.20
CA TYR A 201 5.43 -8.01 11.42
C TYR A 201 5.76 -6.54 11.16
N LEU A 202 4.91 -5.64 11.67
CA LEU A 202 5.10 -4.18 11.64
C LEU A 202 6.10 -3.70 12.71
N ALA A 203 6.24 -4.46 13.80
CA ALA A 203 7.36 -4.35 14.74
C ALA A 203 7.77 -5.73 15.25
N ASP A 204 9.07 -5.95 15.46
CA ASP A 204 9.61 -7.21 15.95
C ASP A 204 10.88 -6.96 16.78
N PHE A 205 10.80 -7.28 18.08
CA PHE A 205 11.87 -7.15 19.05
C PHE A 205 12.29 -8.53 19.61
N ARG A 206 11.91 -9.61 18.96
CA ARG A 206 12.25 -10.99 19.33
C ARG A 206 13.60 -11.39 18.72
N ASP A 207 14.23 -12.39 19.29
CA ASP A 207 15.44 -13.06 18.75
C ASP A 207 16.58 -12.08 18.38
N GLY A 208 16.73 -11.00 19.17
CA GLY A 208 17.76 -9.99 18.96
C GLY A 208 17.40 -8.93 17.90
N ASN A 209 16.20 -8.95 17.35
CA ASN A 209 15.69 -7.86 16.54
C ASN A 209 15.32 -6.66 17.42
N SER A 210 15.26 -5.47 16.79
CA SER A 210 14.77 -4.24 17.43
C SER A 210 14.15 -3.33 16.35
N ARG A 211 13.32 -3.91 15.49
CA ARG A 211 12.77 -3.23 14.34
C ARG A 211 11.36 -2.71 14.63
N ILE A 212 11.13 -1.43 14.38
CA ILE A 212 9.81 -0.85 14.14
C ILE A 212 9.82 -0.41 12.68
N LEU A 213 8.84 -0.84 11.90
CA LEU A 213 8.79 -0.52 10.48
C LEU A 213 8.47 0.97 10.29
N ASP A 214 9.36 1.68 9.62
CA ASP A 214 9.28 3.11 9.29
C ASP A 214 9.52 3.37 7.79
N THR A 215 9.41 2.33 6.99
CA THR A 215 9.53 2.33 5.53
C THR A 215 8.44 1.46 4.93
N TRP A 216 8.08 1.70 3.68
CA TRP A 216 7.19 0.82 2.94
C TRP A 216 7.88 -0.51 2.66
N GLN A 217 7.24 -1.63 3.04
CA GLN A 217 7.71 -2.98 2.74
C GLN A 217 6.63 -3.80 2.06
N TRP A 218 7.05 -4.67 1.15
CA TRP A 218 6.15 -5.54 0.39
C TRP A 218 5.63 -6.66 1.28
N PHE A 219 4.31 -6.80 1.32
CA PHE A 219 3.61 -7.91 1.92
C PHE A 219 3.09 -8.78 0.77
N ASP A 220 3.70 -9.91 0.58
CA ASP A 220 3.36 -10.86 -0.49
C ASP A 220 2.08 -11.60 -0.14
N TRP A 221 1.10 -11.59 -1.05
CA TRP A 221 -0.18 -12.28 -0.92
C TRP A 221 -0.32 -13.43 -1.92
N SER A 222 0.76 -13.99 -2.43
CA SER A 222 0.73 -15.09 -3.40
C SER A 222 -0.01 -16.33 -2.87
N GLU A 223 0.05 -16.59 -1.57
CA GLU A 223 -0.73 -17.64 -0.90
C GLU A 223 -2.23 -17.33 -0.81
N LEU A 224 -2.63 -16.06 -0.95
CA LEU A 224 -4.01 -15.56 -0.95
C LEU A 224 -4.51 -15.19 -2.35
N ALA A 225 -3.77 -15.54 -3.39
CA ALA A 225 -3.99 -15.04 -4.74
C ALA A 225 -5.42 -15.25 -5.25
N ASP A 226 -6.02 -16.39 -4.98
CA ASP A 226 -7.33 -16.78 -5.46
C ASP A 226 -8.50 -16.41 -4.53
N ALA A 227 -8.23 -15.60 -3.49
CA ALA A 227 -9.26 -15.16 -2.55
C ALA A 227 -10.31 -14.27 -3.24
N ASP A 228 -11.57 -14.48 -2.92
CA ASP A 228 -12.67 -13.58 -3.29
C ASP A 228 -12.54 -12.25 -2.53
N TYR A 229 -12.08 -12.33 -1.29
CA TYR A 229 -11.78 -11.17 -0.45
C TYR A 229 -10.75 -11.52 0.61
N ILE A 230 -10.06 -10.47 1.10
CA ILE A 230 -9.10 -10.54 2.20
C ILE A 230 -9.63 -9.71 3.37
N THR A 231 -9.61 -10.30 4.58
CA THR A 231 -9.84 -9.58 5.83
C THR A 231 -8.52 -9.42 6.58
N PHE A 232 -8.47 -8.44 7.46
CA PHE A 232 -7.26 -8.12 8.23
C PHE A 232 -7.52 -8.16 9.72
N GLU A 233 -6.53 -8.63 10.46
CA GLU A 233 -6.51 -8.65 11.91
C GLU A 233 -5.19 -8.09 12.43
N MET A 234 -5.24 -7.39 13.57
CA MET A 234 -4.06 -6.90 14.27
C MET A 234 -3.87 -7.65 15.57
N SER A 235 -2.61 -7.91 15.91
CA SER A 235 -2.25 -8.51 17.21
C SER A 235 -0.90 -7.97 17.69
N SER A 236 -0.74 -7.90 19.02
CA SER A 236 0.45 -7.38 19.69
C SER A 236 0.75 -8.19 20.94
N SER A 237 2.00 -8.16 21.39
CA SER A 237 2.39 -8.63 22.72
C SER A 237 1.90 -7.68 23.83
N ASP A 238 1.71 -6.38 23.52
CA ASP A 238 1.18 -5.40 24.46
C ASP A 238 -0.34 -5.55 24.59
N THR A 239 -0.75 -6.25 25.65
CA THR A 239 -2.15 -6.59 25.93
C THR A 239 -2.50 -6.28 27.38
N GLY A 240 -3.75 -5.95 27.66
CA GLY A 240 -4.30 -5.68 28.96
C GLY A 240 -5.68 -6.29 29.17
N ASP A 241 -6.38 -5.82 30.19
CA ASP A 241 -7.71 -6.33 30.57
C ASP A 241 -8.77 -6.17 29.47
N PHE A 242 -8.54 -5.26 28.53
CA PHE A 242 -9.45 -4.97 27.41
C PHE A 242 -8.95 -5.50 26.06
N GLY A 243 -7.95 -6.36 26.06
CA GLY A 243 -7.34 -6.92 24.85
C GLY A 243 -6.04 -6.20 24.46
N MET A 244 -5.81 -6.00 23.17
CA MET A 244 -4.62 -5.36 22.63
C MET A 244 -4.61 -3.86 22.99
N ASN A 245 -3.50 -3.40 23.62
CA ASN A 245 -3.30 -1.99 23.94
C ASN A 245 -2.73 -1.19 22.78
N THR A 246 -1.83 -1.82 22.00
CA THR A 246 -1.30 -1.22 20.77
C THR A 246 -2.44 -0.85 19.83
N PRO A 247 -2.49 0.34 19.23
CA PRO A 247 -3.55 0.72 18.31
C PRO A 247 -3.68 -0.27 17.14
N SER A 248 -4.88 -0.51 16.64
CA SER A 248 -5.16 -1.49 15.59
C SER A 248 -5.12 -0.89 14.20
N TYR A 249 -4.14 -0.03 13.93
CA TYR A 249 -3.99 0.70 12.68
C TYR A 249 -2.82 0.16 11.85
N PHE A 250 -2.84 0.42 10.55
CA PHE A 250 -1.75 0.16 9.61
C PHE A 250 -1.94 1.00 8.35
N CYS A 251 -0.87 1.25 7.60
CA CYS A 251 -0.98 1.88 6.29
C CYS A 251 -0.66 0.88 5.17
N MET A 252 -1.30 1.08 4.02
CA MET A 252 -1.17 0.23 2.84
C MET A 252 -1.17 1.09 1.57
N ASP A 253 -0.37 0.70 0.57
CA ASP A 253 -0.34 1.35 -0.73
C ASP A 253 0.05 0.34 -1.82
N GLY A 254 -0.21 0.71 -3.07
CA GLY A 254 0.22 -0.07 -4.22
C GLY A 254 -0.25 -1.53 -4.19
N ILE A 255 -1.50 -1.77 -3.78
CA ILE A 255 -2.11 -3.09 -3.90
C ILE A 255 -2.00 -3.53 -5.35
N THR A 256 -1.41 -4.69 -5.57
CA THR A 256 -1.16 -5.20 -6.92
C THR A 256 -2.02 -6.42 -7.17
N LEU A 257 -2.70 -6.39 -8.32
CA LEU A 257 -3.41 -7.51 -8.89
C LEU A 257 -2.65 -8.02 -10.12
N GLN A 258 -2.78 -9.29 -10.43
CA GLN A 258 -2.23 -9.93 -11.61
C GLN A 258 -3.35 -10.55 -12.44
N GLU A 259 -3.31 -10.43 -13.76
CA GLU A 259 -4.25 -11.16 -14.64
C GLU A 259 -4.08 -12.68 -14.50
N ASN A 260 -5.21 -13.40 -14.60
CA ASN A 260 -5.27 -14.87 -14.46
C ASN A 260 -4.57 -15.63 -15.61
#